data_7502c71f2e559d20cc29433e5bd0536f
#
_entry.id   7502c71f2e559d20cc29433e5bd0536f
#
_cell.length_a   1.000
_cell.length_b   1.000
_cell.length_c   1.000
_cell.angle_alpha   90.00
_cell.angle_beta   90.00
_cell.angle_gamma   90.00
#
_symmetry.space_group_name_H-M   'P 1'
#
loop_
_entity.id
_entity.type
_entity.pdbx_description
1 polymer ?
#
loop_
_entity_poly.entity_id
_entity_poly.type
_entity_poly.pdbx_seq_one_letter_code
_entity_poly.pdbx_strand_id
1 'polypeptide(L)'
;MQITEETIQKKLAEVMDPEINISIVDLGLIYGVKKEGEKVVVTMTLTTIGCPLISMIEDEIKNKLKEIGIEENNVAIDLTFDPPWSMEKMSKKGKAMLGIT
;
A
#
# COMPACT_ATOMS: atom_id res chain seq x y z
N MET A 1 14.42 18.50 -3.15
CA MET A 1 13.99 17.77 -1.94
C MET A 1 14.09 16.28 -2.18
N GLN A 2 14.74 15.56 -1.27
CA GLN A 2 14.81 14.11 -1.41
C GLN A 2 13.53 13.45 -0.89
N ILE A 3 12.99 12.56 -1.72
CA ILE A 3 11.86 11.74 -1.31
C ILE A 3 12.42 10.49 -0.64
N THR A 4 12.02 10.26 0.61
CA THR A 4 12.49 9.10 1.37
C THR A 4 11.45 8.00 1.35
N GLU A 5 11.87 6.78 1.71
CA GLU A 5 10.95 5.66 1.84
C GLU A 5 9.89 5.94 2.89
N GLU A 6 10.26 6.65 3.95
CA GLU A 6 9.31 7.06 4.99
C GLU A 6 8.21 7.96 4.41
N THR A 7 8.60 8.94 3.58
CA THR A 7 7.64 9.83 2.93
C THR A 7 6.69 9.04 2.04
N ILE A 8 7.23 8.06 1.32
CA ILE A 8 6.43 7.20 0.46
C ILE A 8 5.43 6.40 1.28
N GLN A 9 5.86 5.82 2.41
CA GLN A 9 4.97 5.06 3.28
C GLN A 9 3.86 5.93 3.85
N LYS A 10 4.17 7.17 4.24
CA LYS A 10 3.15 8.10 4.72
C LYS A 10 2.13 8.41 3.64
N LYS A 11 2.58 8.54 2.40
CA LYS A 11 1.67 8.80 1.29
C LYS A 11 0.80 7.59 1.00
N LEU A 12 1.37 6.40 1.10
CA LEU A 12 0.61 5.15 0.92
C LEU A 12 -0.47 4.98 1.98
N ALA A 13 -0.26 5.54 3.17
CA ALA A 13 -1.27 5.50 4.22
C ALA A 13 -2.55 6.26 3.86
N GLU A 14 -2.51 7.09 2.83
CA GLU A 14 -3.68 7.80 2.33
C GLU A 14 -4.47 6.98 1.31
N VAL A 15 -3.91 5.85 0.84
CA VAL A 15 -4.60 4.97 -0.09
C VAL A 15 -5.54 4.07 0.70
N MET A 16 -6.82 4.14 0.38
CA MET A 16 -7.87 3.40 1.08
C MET A 16 -8.37 2.23 0.26
N ASP A 17 -8.66 1.12 0.94
CA ASP A 17 -9.39 0.03 0.32
C ASP A 17 -10.81 0.52 0.04
N PRO A 18 -11.28 0.46 -1.22
CA PRO A 18 -12.58 1.03 -1.56
C PRO A 18 -13.77 0.30 -0.95
N GLU A 19 -13.59 -0.93 -0.48
CA GLU A 19 -14.69 -1.70 0.11
C GLU A 19 -14.90 -1.37 1.58
N ILE A 20 -13.82 -1.13 2.32
CA ILE A 20 -13.91 -1.00 3.78
C ILE A 20 -13.40 0.35 4.29
N ASN A 21 -12.91 1.21 3.40
CA ASN A 21 -12.42 2.55 3.74
C ASN A 21 -11.36 2.57 4.84
N ILE A 22 -10.48 1.58 4.81
CA ILE A 22 -9.34 1.51 5.71
C ILE A 22 -8.06 1.59 4.88
N SER A 23 -7.08 2.35 5.37
CA SER A 23 -5.80 2.49 4.68
C SER A 23 -5.15 1.13 4.42
N ILE A 24 -4.58 0.96 3.23
CA ILE A 24 -3.86 -0.27 2.89
C ILE A 24 -2.67 -0.49 3.82
N VAL A 25 -2.10 0.57 4.38
CA VAL A 25 -1.03 0.46 5.38
C VAL A 25 -1.59 -0.10 6.69
N ASP A 26 -2.73 0.42 7.14
CA ASP A 26 -3.39 -0.07 8.35
C ASP A 26 -3.90 -1.50 8.21
N LEU A 27 -4.24 -1.90 7.01
CA LEU A 27 -4.64 -3.29 6.73
C LEU A 27 -3.46 -4.25 6.75
N GLY A 28 -2.23 -3.74 6.73
CA GLY A 28 -1.06 -4.59 6.70
C GLY A 28 -0.78 -5.18 5.33
N LEU A 29 -1.24 -4.52 4.27
CA LEU A 29 -1.04 -4.99 2.90
C LEU A 29 0.33 -4.60 2.36
N ILE A 30 0.97 -3.58 2.91
CA ILE A 30 2.28 -3.12 2.45
C ILE A 30 3.37 -3.85 3.22
N TYR A 31 4.12 -4.68 2.52
CA TYR A 31 5.21 -5.45 3.12
C TYR A 31 6.54 -4.71 3.05
N GLY A 32 6.71 -3.84 2.09
CA GLY A 32 7.94 -3.06 2.01
C GLY A 32 7.86 -2.01 0.92
N VAL A 33 8.70 -1.00 1.06
CA VAL A 33 8.87 0.04 0.06
C VAL A 33 10.35 0.20 -0.15
N LYS A 34 10.78 0.14 -1.42
CA LYS A 34 12.18 0.29 -1.76
C LYS A 34 12.32 1.37 -2.81
N LYS A 35 13.22 2.31 -2.54
CA LYS A 35 13.52 3.38 -3.48
C LYS A 35 14.91 3.17 -4.06
N GLU A 36 15.00 3.05 -5.39
CA GLU A 36 16.27 2.90 -6.10
C GLU A 36 16.37 4.01 -7.13
N GLY A 37 17.16 5.05 -6.82
CA GLY A 37 17.24 6.23 -7.68
C GLY A 37 15.88 6.88 -7.79
N GLU A 38 15.32 6.94 -9.00
CA GLU A 38 14.01 7.51 -9.24
C GLU A 38 12.90 6.45 -9.20
N LYS A 39 13.28 5.17 -9.12
CA LYS A 39 12.31 4.08 -9.11
C LYS A 39 11.88 3.74 -7.70
N VAL A 40 10.61 3.39 -7.57
CA VAL A 40 10.01 2.97 -6.31
C VAL A 40 9.36 1.61 -6.52
N VAL A 41 9.73 0.65 -5.67
CA VAL A 41 9.11 -0.67 -5.68
C VAL A 41 8.29 -0.81 -4.41
N VAL A 42 7.00 -1.06 -4.56
CA VAL A 42 6.09 -1.29 -3.43
C VAL A 42 5.78 -2.78 -3.41
N THR A 43 6.26 -3.46 -2.37
CA THR A 43 5.95 -4.88 -2.16
C THR A 43 4.71 -4.96 -1.30
N MET A 44 3.68 -5.58 -1.82
CA MET A 44 2.39 -5.64 -1.13
C MET A 44 1.67 -6.95 -1.38
N THR A 45 0.67 -7.19 -0.58
CA THR A 45 -0.21 -8.35 -0.73
C THR A 45 -1.66 -7.90 -0.74
N LEU A 46 -2.56 -8.86 -0.93
CA LEU A 46 -3.99 -8.65 -0.86
C LEU A 46 -4.59 -9.60 0.16
N THR A 47 -5.77 -9.25 0.66
CA THR A 47 -6.48 -10.09 1.62
C THR A 47 -6.99 -11.38 0.99
N THR A 48 -7.22 -11.35 -0.34
CA THR A 48 -7.77 -12.48 -1.08
C THR A 48 -7.04 -12.62 -2.41
N ILE A 49 -6.67 -13.84 -2.78
CA ILE A 49 -6.08 -14.11 -4.09
C ILE A 49 -7.12 -13.84 -5.17
N GLY A 50 -6.72 -13.11 -6.20
CA GLY A 50 -7.63 -12.78 -7.30
C GLY A 50 -8.56 -11.62 -7.03
N CYS A 51 -8.21 -10.78 -6.06
CA CYS A 51 -9.00 -9.59 -5.75
C CYS A 51 -9.14 -8.69 -6.98
N PRO A 52 -10.36 -8.40 -7.44
CA PRO A 52 -10.57 -7.57 -8.64
C PRO A 52 -10.24 -6.10 -8.42
N LEU A 53 -10.03 -5.69 -7.17
CA LEU A 53 -9.77 -4.30 -6.82
C LEU A 53 -8.29 -3.91 -6.93
N ILE A 54 -7.41 -4.87 -7.26
CA ILE A 54 -5.96 -4.59 -7.31
C ILE A 54 -5.64 -3.45 -8.27
N SER A 55 -6.28 -3.40 -9.42
CA SER A 55 -6.01 -2.34 -10.39
C SER A 55 -6.41 -0.97 -9.86
N MET A 56 -7.51 -0.89 -9.10
CA MET A 56 -7.94 0.36 -8.47
C MET A 56 -6.94 0.80 -7.41
N ILE A 57 -6.44 -0.14 -6.62
CA ILE A 57 -5.46 0.15 -5.58
C ILE A 57 -4.14 0.59 -6.21
N GLU A 58 -3.71 -0.09 -7.28
CA GLU A 58 -2.50 0.30 -8.00
C GLU A 58 -2.61 1.72 -8.56
N ASP A 59 -3.74 2.07 -9.15
CA ASP A 59 -3.96 3.40 -9.69
C ASP A 59 -3.92 4.45 -8.59
N GLU A 60 -4.53 4.17 -7.44
CA GLU A 60 -4.50 5.07 -6.29
C GLU A 60 -3.07 5.26 -5.76
N ILE A 61 -2.31 4.17 -5.67
CA ILE A 61 -0.91 4.26 -5.23
C ILE A 61 -0.12 5.17 -6.17
N LYS A 62 -0.28 4.97 -7.47
CA LYS A 62 0.44 5.77 -8.46
C LYS A 62 0.01 7.23 -8.40
N ASN A 63 -1.29 7.49 -8.24
CA ASN A 63 -1.81 8.85 -8.12
C ASN A 63 -1.27 9.56 -6.88
N LYS A 64 -1.24 8.87 -5.75
CA LYS A 64 -0.74 9.44 -4.51
C LYS A 64 0.75 9.74 -4.58
N LEU A 65 1.53 8.84 -5.15
CA LEU A 65 2.96 9.05 -5.28
C LEU A 65 3.27 10.15 -6.30
N LYS A 66 2.43 10.32 -7.30
CA LYS A 66 2.57 11.42 -8.25
C LYS A 66 2.46 12.78 -7.57
N GLU A 67 1.64 12.88 -6.52
CA GLU A 67 1.47 14.11 -5.76
C GLU A 67 2.78 14.58 -5.11
N ILE A 68 3.68 13.65 -4.82
CA ILE A 68 4.97 14.01 -4.22
C ILE A 68 6.12 13.96 -5.23
N GLY A 69 5.79 13.91 -6.51
CA GLY A 69 6.78 14.03 -7.59
C GLY A 69 7.32 12.72 -8.14
N ILE A 70 6.71 11.59 -7.81
CA ILE A 70 7.11 10.29 -8.35
C ILE A 70 6.23 9.98 -9.55
N GLU A 71 6.86 9.83 -10.72
CA GLU A 71 6.12 9.53 -11.93
C GLU A 71 5.56 8.12 -11.92
N GLU A 72 4.41 7.95 -12.55
CA GLU A 72 3.73 6.66 -12.65
C GLU A 72 4.64 5.57 -13.23
N ASN A 73 5.43 5.90 -14.23
CA ASN A 73 6.33 4.95 -14.87
C ASN A 73 7.47 4.48 -13.96
N ASN A 74 7.71 5.20 -12.88
CA ASN A 74 8.76 4.87 -11.93
C ASN A 74 8.24 4.09 -10.73
N VAL A 75 6.95 3.78 -10.70
CA VAL A 75 6.33 3.00 -9.61
C VAL A 75 6.11 1.58 -10.08
N ALA A 76 6.70 0.62 -9.39
CA ALA A 76 6.47 -0.80 -9.65
C ALA A 76 5.78 -1.40 -8.43
N ILE A 77 4.73 -2.17 -8.67
CA ILE A 77 4.02 -2.88 -7.62
C ILE A 77 4.43 -4.35 -7.68
N ASP A 78 5.07 -4.81 -6.63
CA ASP A 78 5.48 -6.21 -6.51
C ASP A 78 4.46 -6.93 -5.63
N LEU A 79 3.52 -7.60 -6.27
CA LEU A 79 2.46 -8.31 -5.57
C LEU A 79 2.94 -9.68 -5.13
N THR A 80 2.83 -9.95 -3.83
CA THR A 80 3.25 -11.24 -3.27
C THR A 80 2.18 -11.78 -2.33
N PHE A 81 2.10 -13.09 -2.24
CA PHE A 81 1.22 -13.76 -1.28
C PHE A 81 2.02 -14.60 -0.29
N ASP A 82 3.32 -14.33 -0.20
CA ASP A 82 4.20 -15.01 0.74
C ASP A 82 5.00 -13.96 1.52
N PRO A 83 4.79 -13.83 2.85
CA PRO A 83 3.82 -14.60 3.64
C PRO A 83 2.38 -14.20 3.35
N PRO A 84 1.41 -15.10 3.55
CA PRO A 84 0.01 -14.77 3.32
C PRO A 84 -0.48 -13.74 4.33
N TRP A 85 -1.41 -12.91 3.89
CA TRP A 85 -2.01 -11.91 4.76
C TRP A 85 -2.83 -12.56 5.87
N SER A 86 -2.81 -11.96 7.06
CA SER A 86 -3.67 -12.34 8.17
C SER A 86 -4.08 -11.08 8.94
N MET A 87 -5.12 -11.20 9.76
CA MET A 87 -5.60 -10.07 10.55
C MET A 87 -4.54 -9.56 11.54
N GLU A 88 -3.59 -10.39 11.91
CA GLU A 88 -2.49 -9.98 12.79
C GLU A 88 -1.60 -8.92 12.17
N LYS A 89 -1.58 -8.82 10.85
CA LYS A 89 -0.78 -7.83 10.14
C LYS A 89 -1.39 -6.44 10.16
N MET A 90 -2.66 -6.34 10.57
CA MET A 90 -3.33 -5.05 10.67
C MET A 90 -2.78 -4.23 11.81
N SER A 91 -2.77 -2.90 11.63
CA SER A 91 -2.44 -1.99 12.72
C SER A 91 -3.54 -2.01 13.77
N LYS A 92 -3.23 -1.50 14.96
CA LYS A 92 -4.23 -1.36 16.02
C LYS A 92 -5.41 -0.50 15.55
N LYS A 93 -5.10 0.56 14.81
CA LYS A 93 -6.12 1.44 14.26
C LYS A 93 -7.02 0.70 13.28
N GLY A 94 -6.44 -0.09 12.38
CA GLY A 94 -7.21 -0.88 11.43
C GLY A 94 -8.11 -1.88 12.10
N LYS A 95 -7.59 -2.58 13.11
CA LYS A 95 -8.39 -3.54 13.88
C LYS A 95 -9.55 -2.86 14.60
N ALA A 96 -9.30 -1.71 15.20
CA ALA A 96 -10.33 -0.96 15.89
C ALA A 96 -11.44 -0.51 14.93
N MET A 97 -11.08 -0.10 13.73
CA MET A 97 -12.05 0.34 12.74
C MET A 97 -12.95 -0.78 12.27
N LEU A 98 -12.46 -2.03 12.27
CA LEU A 98 -13.25 -3.19 11.91
C LEU A 98 -13.92 -3.85 13.12
N GLY A 99 -13.65 -3.37 14.34
CA GLY A 99 -14.25 -3.94 15.53
C GLY A 99 -13.65 -5.29 15.95
N ILE A 100 -12.41 -5.55 15.57
CA ILE A 100 -11.76 -6.85 15.85
C ILE A 100 -11.08 -6.88 17.21
N THR A 101 -10.78 -5.75 17.79
CA THR A 101 -10.07 -5.68 19.08
C THR A 101 -10.89 -6.17 20.25
#